data_5d5399dcfa6166a8deb97f9905a2da6d
#
_entry.id   5d5399dcfa6166a8deb97f9905a2da6d
#
_cell.length_a   1.000
_cell.length_b   1.000
_cell.length_c   1.000
_cell.angle_alpha   90.00
_cell.angle_beta   90.00
_cell.angle_gamma   90.00
#
_symmetry.space_group_name_H-M   'P 1'
#
loop_
_entity.id
_entity.type
_entity.pdbx_description
1 polymer ?
#
loop_
_entity_poly.entity_id
_entity_poly.type
_entity_poly.pdbx_seq_one_letter_code
_entity_poly.pdbx_strand_id
1 'polypeptide(L)'
;MERNDIQANAPIKQACLFEGVLAAPPAGNIKKMRAAKAIRQHEWHRYIGMWTPYEMPLKSLVDSVNRRGIGVEVYTCLTSGVEDAIDRWLARKGVAVPVYQFENIYEIHAEMKFHSPSMRIHVATEEQAQLLGLRARVASPHKEWVL
;
A
#
# COMPACT_ATOMS: atom_id res chain seq x y z
N MET A 1 21.96 -5.05 21.91
CA MET A 1 21.01 -5.63 22.87
C MET A 1 19.70 -4.89 22.87
N GLU A 2 19.72 -3.65 23.20
CA GLU A 2 18.48 -2.85 23.24
C GLU A 2 17.76 -2.88 21.91
N ARG A 3 18.51 -2.88 20.83
CA ARG A 3 17.94 -2.91 19.50
C ARG A 3 17.14 -4.20 19.26
N ASN A 4 17.69 -5.33 19.71
CA ASN A 4 16.98 -6.60 19.57
C ASN A 4 15.75 -6.63 20.48
N ASP A 5 15.86 -6.06 21.66
CA ASP A 5 14.73 -5.98 22.57
C ASP A 5 13.62 -5.11 21.99
N ILE A 6 13.99 -4.00 21.35
CA ILE A 6 13.01 -3.14 20.67
C ILE A 6 12.32 -3.91 19.54
N GLN A 7 13.07 -4.67 18.76
CA GLN A 7 12.49 -5.46 17.67
C GLN A 7 11.56 -6.56 18.20
N ALA A 8 11.97 -7.21 19.29
CA ALA A 8 11.15 -8.26 19.89
C ALA A 8 9.81 -7.73 20.40
N ASN A 9 9.78 -6.46 20.81
CA ASN A 9 8.58 -5.81 21.32
C ASN A 9 7.90 -4.92 20.29
N ALA A 10 8.38 -4.94 19.04
CA ALA A 10 7.80 -4.13 17.98
C ALA A 10 6.36 -4.56 17.71
N PRO A 11 5.48 -3.61 17.40
CA PRO A 11 4.12 -3.96 17.01
C PRO A 11 4.10 -4.87 15.79
N ILE A 12 3.01 -5.62 15.63
CA ILE A 12 2.82 -6.47 14.46
C ILE A 12 2.95 -5.61 13.21
N LYS A 13 3.82 -6.03 12.30
CA LYS A 13 4.02 -5.35 11.04
C LYS A 13 2.82 -5.58 10.14
N GLN A 14 2.42 -4.54 9.45
CA GLN A 14 1.32 -4.59 8.52
C GLN A 14 1.79 -4.15 7.14
N ALA A 15 1.06 -4.58 6.12
CA ALA A 15 1.25 -4.10 4.76
C ALA A 15 -0.10 -3.76 4.16
N CYS A 16 -0.10 -2.94 3.12
CA CYS A 16 -1.30 -2.67 2.36
C CYS A 16 -0.94 -2.39 0.91
N LEU A 17 -1.88 -2.69 0.02
CA LEU A 17 -1.72 -2.31 -1.38
C LEU A 17 -2.02 -0.82 -1.53
N PHE A 18 -1.32 -0.17 -2.44
CA PHE A 18 -1.64 1.21 -2.82
C PHE A 18 -2.92 1.23 -3.65
N GLU A 19 -2.91 0.50 -4.78
CA GLU A 19 -4.04 0.46 -5.69
C GLU A 19 -5.22 -0.30 -5.10
N GLY A 20 -6.36 0.37 -5.05
CA GLY A 20 -7.61 -0.21 -4.56
C GLY A 20 -7.77 -0.21 -3.05
N VAL A 21 -6.71 0.02 -2.28
CA VAL A 21 -6.78 0.12 -0.83
C VAL A 21 -6.62 1.56 -0.37
N LEU A 22 -5.52 2.20 -0.76
CA LEU A 22 -5.24 3.59 -0.37
C LEU A 22 -5.77 4.59 -1.38
N ALA A 23 -5.91 4.21 -2.64
CA ALA A 23 -6.32 5.14 -3.70
C ALA A 23 -7.03 4.42 -4.84
N ALA A 24 -7.90 5.18 -5.49
CA ALA A 24 -8.62 4.77 -6.68
C ALA A 24 -7.88 5.23 -7.93
N PRO A 25 -7.89 4.43 -9.02
CA PRO A 25 -7.24 4.81 -10.26
C PRO A 25 -7.96 5.97 -10.95
N PRO A 26 -7.26 6.67 -11.86
CA PRO A 26 -7.90 7.69 -12.69
C PRO A 26 -9.12 7.11 -13.41
N ALA A 27 -10.24 7.80 -13.32
CA ALA A 27 -11.51 7.37 -13.92
C ALA A 27 -11.98 8.39 -14.96
N GLY A 28 -12.75 7.90 -15.95
CA GLY A 28 -13.24 8.73 -17.04
C GLY A 28 -12.26 8.73 -18.22
N ASN A 29 -12.80 8.91 -19.43
CA ASN A 29 -12.02 8.75 -20.66
C ASN A 29 -10.85 9.72 -20.76
N ILE A 30 -11.05 10.98 -20.41
CA ILE A 30 -10.00 12.00 -20.52
C ILE A 30 -8.87 11.70 -19.54
N LYS A 31 -9.21 11.38 -18.28
CA LYS A 31 -8.21 11.06 -17.28
C LYS A 31 -7.44 9.81 -17.62
N LYS A 32 -8.13 8.78 -18.14
CA LYS A 32 -7.46 7.53 -18.57
C LYS A 32 -6.48 7.79 -19.70
N MET A 33 -6.82 8.65 -20.65
CA MET A 33 -5.92 9.01 -21.75
C MET A 33 -4.70 9.75 -21.23
N ARG A 34 -4.87 10.68 -20.31
CA ARG A 34 -3.77 11.43 -19.70
C ARG A 34 -2.88 10.50 -18.88
N ALA A 35 -3.47 9.56 -18.14
CA ALA A 35 -2.72 8.57 -17.38
C ALA A 35 -1.88 7.68 -18.30
N ALA A 36 -2.46 7.20 -19.39
CA ALA A 36 -1.74 6.38 -20.36
C ALA A 36 -0.55 7.15 -20.97
N LYS A 37 -0.73 8.43 -21.26
CA LYS A 37 0.34 9.27 -21.78
C LYS A 37 1.44 9.46 -20.74
N ALA A 38 1.09 9.72 -19.49
CA ALA A 38 2.06 9.87 -18.41
C ALA A 38 2.88 8.61 -18.23
N ILE A 39 2.23 7.43 -18.28
CA ILE A 39 2.94 6.14 -18.19
C ILE A 39 3.91 5.98 -19.36
N ARG A 40 3.49 6.24 -20.59
CA ARG A 40 4.36 6.12 -21.76
C ARG A 40 5.57 7.04 -21.70
N GLN A 41 5.41 8.21 -21.08
CA GLN A 41 6.48 9.21 -20.95
C GLN A 41 7.28 9.05 -19.66
N HIS A 42 7.00 8.02 -18.88
CA HIS A 42 7.63 7.77 -17.58
C HIS A 42 7.48 8.94 -16.61
N GLU A 43 6.36 9.64 -16.68
CA GLU A 43 6.04 10.74 -15.78
C GLU A 43 5.31 10.19 -14.55
N TRP A 44 6.04 9.47 -13.70
CA TRP A 44 5.45 8.71 -12.60
C TRP A 44 4.76 9.57 -11.55
N HIS A 45 5.34 10.72 -11.23
CA HIS A 45 4.74 11.65 -10.27
C HIS A 45 3.41 12.19 -10.76
N ARG A 46 3.34 12.49 -12.06
CA ARG A 46 2.11 12.94 -12.70
C ARG A 46 1.05 11.85 -12.70
N TYR A 47 1.45 10.64 -13.06
CA TYR A 47 0.55 9.49 -13.07
C TYR A 47 -0.02 9.21 -11.69
N ILE A 48 0.84 9.06 -10.69
CA ILE A 48 0.39 8.76 -9.33
C ILE A 48 -0.43 9.91 -8.75
N GLY A 49 -0.08 11.16 -9.10
CA GLY A 49 -0.85 12.34 -8.68
C GLY A 49 -2.30 12.34 -9.17
N MET A 50 -2.63 11.54 -10.18
CA MET A 50 -4.00 11.41 -10.69
C MET A 50 -4.85 10.42 -9.90
N TRP A 51 -4.24 9.65 -8.99
CA TRP A 51 -4.97 8.71 -8.14
C TRP A 51 -5.68 9.45 -7.01
N THR A 52 -6.92 9.05 -6.73
CA THR A 52 -7.75 9.69 -5.71
C THR A 52 -7.67 8.91 -4.41
N PRO A 53 -7.32 9.55 -3.28
CA PRO A 53 -7.21 8.82 -2.02
C PRO A 53 -8.56 8.28 -1.54
N TYR A 54 -8.52 7.10 -0.94
CA TYR A 54 -9.62 6.59 -0.12
C TYR A 54 -9.38 7.07 1.30
N GLU A 55 -10.17 8.03 1.75
CA GLU A 55 -9.92 8.77 2.98
C GLU A 55 -9.82 7.90 4.24
N MET A 56 -10.72 6.91 4.38
CA MET A 56 -10.74 6.11 5.60
C MET A 56 -9.57 5.15 5.71
N PRO A 57 -9.22 4.37 4.67
CA PRO A 57 -8.01 3.56 4.72
C PRO A 57 -6.74 4.39 4.86
N LEU A 58 -6.66 5.53 4.19
CA LEU A 58 -5.50 6.41 4.31
C LEU A 58 -5.36 6.93 5.74
N LYS A 59 -6.47 7.33 6.36
CA LYS A 59 -6.47 7.74 7.77
C LYS A 59 -5.99 6.60 8.67
N SER A 60 -6.42 5.38 8.41
CA SER A 60 -5.97 4.22 9.18
C SER A 60 -4.47 4.01 9.06
N LEU A 61 -3.92 4.17 7.86
CA LEU A 61 -2.47 4.09 7.65
C LEU A 61 -1.74 5.16 8.46
N VAL A 62 -2.16 6.41 8.32
CA VAL A 62 -1.53 7.54 9.01
C VAL A 62 -1.59 7.34 10.53
N ASP A 63 -2.74 6.97 11.06
CA ASP A 63 -2.91 6.73 12.48
C ASP A 63 -2.06 5.55 12.98
N SER A 64 -2.00 4.47 12.22
CA SER A 64 -1.21 3.30 12.60
C SER A 64 0.27 3.65 12.73
N VAL A 65 0.79 4.39 11.78
CA VAL A 65 2.22 4.75 11.75
C VAL A 65 2.53 5.85 12.76
N ASN A 66 1.78 6.96 12.69
CA ASN A 66 2.15 8.19 13.42
C ASN A 66 1.69 8.20 14.86
N ARG A 67 0.55 7.59 15.17
CA ARG A 67 0.01 7.60 16.53
C ARG A 67 0.30 6.33 17.30
N ARG A 68 0.25 5.18 16.61
CA ARG A 68 0.41 3.87 17.25
C ARG A 68 1.79 3.27 17.08
N GLY A 69 2.62 3.86 16.21
CA GLY A 69 3.98 3.40 16.00
C GLY A 69 4.06 2.01 15.35
N ILE A 70 3.04 1.60 14.61
CA ILE A 70 3.02 0.31 13.94
C ILE A 70 3.83 0.40 12.66
N GLY A 71 4.72 -0.58 12.43
CA GLY A 71 5.46 -0.66 11.18
C GLY A 71 4.55 -1.12 10.06
N VAL A 72 4.38 -0.27 9.04
CA VAL A 72 3.56 -0.58 7.87
C VAL A 72 4.40 -0.41 6.61
N GLU A 73 4.22 -1.32 5.67
CA GLU A 73 4.81 -1.23 4.33
C GLU A 73 3.69 -1.09 3.29
N VAL A 74 3.96 -0.34 2.24
CA VAL A 74 3.01 -0.20 1.13
C VAL A 74 3.56 -1.00 -0.05
N TYR A 75 2.71 -1.84 -0.62
CA TYR A 75 3.03 -2.67 -1.76
C TYR A 75 2.23 -2.22 -2.99
N THR A 76 2.85 -2.31 -4.14
CA THR A 76 2.18 -1.99 -5.40
C THR A 76 2.56 -3.00 -6.47
N CYS A 77 1.57 -3.38 -7.29
CA CYS A 77 1.79 -4.17 -8.50
C CYS A 77 1.66 -3.32 -9.76
N LEU A 78 1.65 -2.01 -9.60
CA LEU A 78 1.73 -1.09 -10.73
C LEU A 78 3.11 -1.20 -11.37
N THR A 79 3.27 -0.58 -12.54
CA THR A 79 4.51 -0.68 -13.28
C THR A 79 5.72 -0.23 -12.47
N SER A 80 6.87 -0.85 -12.77
CA SER A 80 8.14 -0.45 -12.15
C SER A 80 8.44 1.03 -12.42
N GLY A 81 8.94 1.71 -11.39
CA GLY A 81 9.25 3.13 -11.46
C GLY A 81 8.30 4.01 -10.67
N VAL A 82 7.15 3.47 -10.21
CA VAL A 82 6.17 4.27 -9.45
C VAL A 82 6.50 4.40 -7.97
N GLU A 83 7.45 3.63 -7.45
CA GLU A 83 7.71 3.54 -6.01
C GLU A 83 7.99 4.91 -5.38
N ASP A 84 8.88 5.68 -6.01
CA ASP A 84 9.25 7.00 -5.52
C ASP A 84 8.06 7.97 -5.59
N ALA A 85 7.26 7.87 -6.63
CA ALA A 85 6.07 8.70 -6.79
C ALA A 85 5.03 8.40 -5.71
N ILE A 86 4.83 7.13 -5.39
CA ILE A 86 3.91 6.72 -4.31
C ILE A 86 4.45 7.20 -2.96
N ASP A 87 5.76 7.03 -2.73
CA ASP A 87 6.38 7.51 -1.50
C ASP A 87 6.14 9.00 -1.28
N ARG A 88 6.31 9.81 -2.32
CA ARG A 88 6.05 11.25 -2.23
C ARG A 88 4.57 11.58 -2.09
N TRP A 89 3.71 10.82 -2.74
CA TRP A 89 2.27 10.97 -2.59
C TRP A 89 1.86 10.75 -1.12
N LEU A 90 2.41 9.70 -0.49
CA LEU A 90 2.17 9.42 0.93
C LEU A 90 2.75 10.50 1.83
N ALA A 91 3.95 10.98 1.53
CA ALA A 91 4.58 12.05 2.32
C ALA A 91 3.71 13.31 2.34
N ARG A 92 3.09 13.64 1.23
CA ARG A 92 2.15 14.77 1.18
C ARG A 92 0.89 14.55 2.01
N LYS A 93 0.56 13.28 2.30
CA LYS A 93 -0.56 12.92 3.18
C LYS A 93 -0.13 12.81 4.64
N GLY A 94 1.13 13.08 4.93
CA GLY A 94 1.62 13.12 6.30
C GLY A 94 2.18 11.80 6.83
N VAL A 95 2.54 10.86 5.96
CA VAL A 95 3.06 9.57 6.40
C VAL A 95 4.27 9.16 5.56
N ALA A 96 5.28 8.61 6.24
CA ALA A 96 6.48 8.08 5.59
C ALA A 96 6.56 6.59 5.89
N VAL A 97 6.48 5.76 4.86
CA VAL A 97 6.56 4.31 4.96
C VAL A 97 7.30 3.75 3.76
N PRO A 98 7.95 2.59 3.89
CA PRO A 98 8.57 1.95 2.74
C PRO A 98 7.54 1.57 1.69
N VAL A 99 7.89 1.75 0.43
CA VAL A 99 7.06 1.37 -0.71
C VAL A 99 7.84 0.38 -1.57
N TYR A 100 7.24 -0.78 -1.83
CA TYR A 100 7.87 -1.84 -2.61
C TYR A 100 7.00 -2.20 -3.81
N GLN A 101 7.63 -2.33 -4.96
CA GLN A 101 6.96 -2.71 -6.20
C GLN A 101 7.17 -4.20 -6.47
N PHE A 102 6.10 -4.86 -6.88
CA PHE A 102 6.10 -6.27 -7.27
C PHE A 102 5.45 -6.40 -8.64
N GLU A 103 5.85 -7.41 -9.41
CA GLU A 103 5.26 -7.63 -10.73
C GLU A 103 3.81 -8.07 -10.64
N ASN A 104 3.47 -8.85 -9.61
CA ASN A 104 2.13 -9.38 -9.43
C ASN A 104 1.91 -9.86 -7.99
N ILE A 105 0.67 -10.26 -7.71
CA ILE A 105 0.27 -10.69 -6.38
C ILE A 105 1.01 -11.96 -5.91
N TYR A 106 1.46 -12.78 -6.83
CA TYR A 106 2.19 -14.01 -6.48
C TYR A 106 3.56 -13.69 -5.91
N GLU A 107 4.21 -12.63 -6.39
CA GLU A 107 5.47 -12.17 -5.81
C GLU A 107 5.26 -11.64 -4.39
N ILE A 108 4.14 -10.96 -4.14
CA ILE A 108 3.79 -10.53 -2.78
C ILE A 108 3.60 -11.75 -1.89
N HIS A 109 2.93 -12.77 -2.38
CA HIS A 109 2.74 -14.01 -1.63
C HIS A 109 4.08 -14.65 -1.25
N ALA A 110 5.01 -14.70 -2.21
CA ALA A 110 6.35 -15.24 -1.96
C ALA A 110 7.10 -14.40 -0.93
N GLU A 111 7.01 -13.08 -1.03
CA GLU A 111 7.64 -12.16 -0.09
C GLU A 111 7.11 -12.34 1.33
N MET A 112 5.81 -12.53 1.49
CA MET A 112 5.18 -12.71 2.79
C MET A 112 5.67 -13.92 3.56
N LYS A 113 6.24 -14.90 2.88
CA LYS A 113 6.82 -16.09 3.54
C LYS A 113 8.02 -15.73 4.42
N PHE A 114 8.68 -14.61 4.13
CA PHE A 114 9.84 -14.17 4.89
C PHE A 114 9.47 -13.26 6.05
N HIS A 115 8.19 -12.93 6.21
CA HIS A 115 7.72 -12.08 7.29
C HIS A 115 7.10 -12.91 8.41
N SER A 116 6.93 -12.27 9.56
CA SER A 116 6.29 -12.89 10.72
C SER A 116 4.90 -13.42 10.35
N PRO A 117 4.52 -14.61 10.87
CA PRO A 117 3.16 -15.11 10.67
C PRO A 117 2.06 -14.17 11.15
N SER A 118 2.39 -13.23 12.04
CA SER A 118 1.42 -12.27 12.56
C SER A 118 1.27 -11.03 11.69
N MET A 119 2.08 -10.89 10.64
CA MET A 119 1.93 -9.79 9.71
C MET A 119 0.57 -9.87 8.99
N ARG A 120 -0.09 -8.71 8.88
CA ARG A 120 -1.36 -8.59 8.16
C ARG A 120 -1.14 -7.81 6.87
N ILE A 121 -1.94 -8.13 5.85
CA ILE A 121 -1.93 -7.35 4.62
C ILE A 121 -3.36 -6.95 4.24
N HIS A 122 -3.55 -5.67 3.97
CA HIS A 122 -4.82 -5.13 3.52
C HIS A 122 -4.84 -5.12 1.99
N VAL A 123 -5.84 -5.77 1.41
CA VAL A 123 -5.97 -5.92 -0.05
C VAL A 123 -7.29 -5.35 -0.52
N ALA A 124 -7.45 -5.22 -1.84
CA ALA A 124 -8.60 -4.56 -2.43
C ALA A 124 -9.77 -5.51 -2.70
N THR A 125 -9.50 -6.78 -3.00
CA THR A 125 -10.52 -7.73 -3.44
C THR A 125 -10.44 -9.06 -2.70
N GLU A 126 -11.58 -9.77 -2.68
CA GLU A 126 -11.64 -11.12 -2.13
C GLU A 126 -10.71 -12.08 -2.88
N GLU A 127 -10.59 -11.89 -4.19
CA GLU A 127 -9.71 -12.73 -5.01
C GLU A 127 -8.26 -12.61 -4.55
N GLN A 128 -7.80 -11.38 -4.29
CA GLN A 128 -6.47 -11.15 -3.74
C GLN A 128 -6.32 -11.77 -2.35
N ALA A 129 -7.35 -11.64 -1.51
CA ALA A 129 -7.32 -12.22 -0.18
C ALA A 129 -7.20 -13.74 -0.22
N GLN A 130 -7.92 -14.38 -1.14
CA GLN A 130 -7.83 -15.83 -1.30
C GLN A 130 -6.43 -16.27 -1.73
N LEU A 131 -5.80 -15.51 -2.62
CA LEU A 131 -4.44 -15.82 -3.08
C LEU A 131 -3.40 -15.65 -1.96
N LEU A 132 -3.59 -14.69 -1.07
CA LEU A 132 -2.62 -14.41 -0.02
C LEU A 132 -2.90 -15.15 1.29
N GLY A 133 -4.10 -15.69 1.46
CA GLY A 133 -4.42 -16.55 2.58
C GLY A 133 -4.88 -15.81 3.84
N LEU A 134 -4.69 -16.45 4.99
CA LEU A 134 -5.28 -16.02 6.25
C LEU A 134 -4.78 -14.66 6.77
N ARG A 135 -3.63 -14.20 6.29
CA ARG A 135 -3.07 -12.91 6.69
C ARG A 135 -3.74 -11.73 6.00
N ALA A 136 -4.48 -12.00 4.92
CA ALA A 136 -5.07 -10.94 4.12
C ALA A 136 -6.43 -10.52 4.67
N ARG A 137 -6.69 -9.22 4.57
CA ARG A 137 -7.99 -8.63 4.92
C ARG A 137 -8.40 -7.71 3.78
N VAL A 138 -9.63 -7.85 3.33
CA VAL A 138 -10.16 -6.95 2.30
C VAL A 138 -10.49 -5.63 2.96
N ALA A 139 -9.91 -4.54 2.44
CA ALA A 139 -10.14 -3.20 2.96
C ALA A 139 -11.32 -2.57 2.20
N SER A 140 -12.26 -2.03 2.96
CA SER A 140 -13.35 -1.26 2.36
C SER A 140 -12.88 0.18 2.13
N PRO A 141 -13.14 0.77 0.94
CA PRO A 141 -12.76 2.17 0.69
C PRO A 141 -13.42 3.18 1.62
N HIS A 142 -14.52 2.80 2.26
CA HIS A 142 -15.33 3.70 3.06
C HIS A 142 -15.26 3.42 4.57
N LYS A 143 -14.36 2.58 4.99
CA LYS A 143 -14.24 2.19 6.40
C LYS A 143 -12.77 2.21 6.83
N GLU A 144 -12.57 2.44 8.13
CA GLU A 144 -11.24 2.26 8.71
C GLU A 144 -10.88 0.77 8.72
N TRP A 145 -9.59 0.49 8.78
CA TRP A 145 -9.12 -0.90 8.79
C TRP A 145 -9.58 -1.63 10.06
N VAL A 146 -9.91 -2.89 9.88
CA VAL A 146 -10.11 -3.82 11.00
C VAL A 146 -8.75 -4.43 11.34
N LEU A 147 -8.33 -4.21 12.56
CA LEU A 147 -7.02 -4.70 13.04
C LEU A 147 -7.15 -6.02 13.79
#